data_da6e68cad59640c33e8abc19e14bade6
#
_entry.id   da6e68cad59640c33e8abc19e14bade6
#
_cell.length_a   1.000
_cell.length_b   1.000
_cell.length_c   1.000
_cell.angle_alpha   90.00
_cell.angle_beta   90.00
_cell.angle_gamma   90.00
#
_symmetry.space_group_name_H-M   'P 1'
#
loop_
_entity.id
_entity.type
_entity.pdbx_description
1 polymer ?
#
loop_
_entity_poly.entity_id
_entity_poly.type
_entity_poly.pdbx_seq_one_letter_code
_entity_poly.pdbx_strand_id
1 'polypeptide(L)'
;TGGFPEPYAYGRRVFRLLKKTNFNFDILLDNQSLSSSLLKIQKEFPLAVTIHHPITKDHKLEMDNAKNWKERLSSNRWHNFLPMQKRTASKLQNIICVSQSSKEDVIAEFNVKEERITVIPNGIDIENFKPSSDSKTLDFKIVTTASSDIPLKGLRHLILALPRVLREYPLTRLTVIGKSPKKSKLNKLIDDLNLEDKITFKSGISENEIVDIYHDSDIAVIPSLYEGFGFGAGEAMACGVPLISTDSGGLKQVIGESALKIEPGSVQQIEESIIKLFNEEETRNELSKKGRERMEELFDWEIAAKAYINLFEGLIK
;
A
#
# COMPACT_ATOMS: atom_id res chain seq x y z
N THR A 1 16.24 20.95 -16.90
CA THR A 1 17.09 21.12 -15.74
C THR A 1 17.05 19.84 -14.94
N GLY A 2 18.05 19.52 -14.20
CA GLY A 2 18.42 18.31 -13.46
C GLY A 2 17.31 17.45 -12.86
N GLY A 3 17.63 16.45 -12.13
CA GLY A 3 16.70 15.56 -11.44
C GLY A 3 15.95 16.24 -10.30
N PHE A 4 15.18 15.47 -9.56
CA PHE A 4 14.39 15.94 -8.42
C PHE A 4 15.31 16.30 -7.23
N PRO A 5 15.46 17.58 -6.85
CA PRO A 5 16.48 18.03 -5.88
C PRO A 5 16.06 17.79 -4.42
N GLU A 6 14.78 17.59 -4.15
CA GLU A 6 14.22 17.56 -2.80
C GLU A 6 14.85 16.48 -1.90
N PRO A 7 15.07 15.23 -2.35
CA PRO A 7 15.72 14.21 -1.52
C PRO A 7 17.12 14.59 -1.01
N TYR A 8 17.82 15.46 -1.77
CA TYR A 8 19.12 15.98 -1.35
C TYR A 8 19.01 17.21 -0.44
N ALA A 9 18.02 18.07 -0.68
CA ALA A 9 17.90 19.37 -0.01
C ALA A 9 17.20 19.27 1.35
N TYR A 10 16.15 18.43 1.44
CA TYR A 10 15.31 18.26 2.63
C TYR A 10 16.13 18.00 3.89
N GLY A 11 16.89 16.91 3.92
CA GLY A 11 17.66 16.56 5.11
C GLY A 11 18.72 17.57 5.50
N ARG A 12 19.26 18.36 4.53
CA ARG A 12 20.16 19.47 4.85
C ARG A 12 19.43 20.59 5.58
N ARG A 13 18.19 20.90 5.18
CA ARG A 13 17.35 21.89 5.87
C ARG A 13 17.00 21.43 7.28
N VAL A 14 16.58 20.16 7.42
CA VAL A 14 16.28 19.55 8.73
C VAL A 14 17.51 19.58 9.64
N PHE A 15 18.68 19.14 9.18
CA PHE A 15 19.90 19.17 9.99
C PHE A 15 20.29 20.57 10.45
N ARG A 16 20.17 21.58 9.56
CA ARG A 16 20.43 22.98 9.94
C ARG A 16 19.42 23.49 10.97
N LEU A 17 18.16 23.11 10.84
CA LEU A 17 17.11 23.47 11.79
C LEU A 17 17.41 22.88 13.18
N LEU A 18 17.73 21.59 13.25
CA LEU A 18 18.09 20.92 14.49
C LEU A 18 19.30 21.56 15.20
N LYS A 19 20.27 22.06 14.42
CA LYS A 19 21.44 22.77 14.98
C LYS A 19 21.15 24.20 15.45
N LYS A 20 20.13 24.85 14.92
CA LYS A 20 19.80 26.26 15.26
C LYS A 20 18.81 26.37 16.39
N THR A 21 17.98 25.38 16.58
CA THR A 21 16.87 25.38 17.51
C THR A 21 17.15 24.41 18.65
N ASN A 22 16.98 24.89 19.88
CA ASN A 22 17.11 24.03 21.06
C ASN A 22 15.80 23.23 21.23
N PHE A 23 15.64 22.15 20.45
CA PHE A 23 14.51 21.26 20.57
C PHE A 23 14.69 20.34 21.77
N ASN A 24 13.65 20.16 22.56
CA ASN A 24 13.58 19.14 23.60
C ASN A 24 12.83 17.92 23.05
N PHE A 25 13.56 16.90 22.62
CA PHE A 25 13.02 15.60 22.18
C PHE A 25 14.02 14.50 22.53
N ASP A 26 13.53 13.30 22.74
CA ASP A 26 14.37 12.15 23.11
C ASP A 26 14.87 11.38 21.88
N ILE A 27 14.07 11.30 20.81
CA ILE A 27 14.35 10.57 19.58
C ILE A 27 13.78 11.26 18.35
N LEU A 28 14.43 11.06 17.21
CA LEU A 28 13.94 11.46 15.89
C LEU A 28 13.47 10.23 15.12
N LEU A 29 12.31 10.35 14.48
CA LEU A 29 11.80 9.38 13.53
C LEU A 29 11.78 10.01 12.13
N ASP A 30 12.54 9.45 11.20
CA ASP A 30 12.47 9.80 9.78
C ASP A 30 11.55 8.83 9.03
N ASN A 31 10.60 9.38 8.28
CA ASN A 31 9.68 8.59 7.47
C ASN A 31 10.16 8.54 6.02
N GLN A 32 11.11 7.64 5.75
CA GLN A 32 11.63 7.30 4.42
C GLN A 32 12.24 8.45 3.60
N SER A 33 12.75 9.52 4.22
CA SER A 33 13.45 10.53 3.43
C SER A 33 14.77 10.03 2.84
N LEU A 34 15.46 9.18 3.59
CA LEU A 34 16.75 8.56 3.25
C LEU A 34 17.80 9.54 2.74
N SER A 35 17.70 10.82 3.16
CA SER A 35 18.66 11.85 2.82
C SER A 35 20.02 11.57 3.45
N SER A 36 21.11 11.87 2.74
CA SER A 36 22.48 11.70 3.25
C SER A 36 22.77 12.45 4.57
N SER A 37 21.98 13.47 4.91
CA SER A 37 22.10 14.20 6.17
C SER A 37 21.69 13.38 7.39
N LEU A 38 20.88 12.31 7.22
CA LEU A 38 20.54 11.39 8.31
C LEU A 38 21.81 10.75 8.94
N LEU A 39 22.86 10.54 8.13
CA LEU A 39 24.15 10.03 8.64
C LEU A 39 24.88 11.00 9.55
N LYS A 40 24.57 12.30 9.48
CA LYS A 40 25.07 13.31 10.42
C LYS A 40 24.15 13.39 11.63
N ILE A 41 22.84 13.33 11.40
CA ILE A 41 21.81 13.38 12.45
C ILE A 41 22.00 12.20 13.42
N GLN A 42 22.17 10.96 12.95
CA GLN A 42 22.34 9.79 13.80
C GLN A 42 23.62 9.79 14.67
N LYS A 43 24.59 10.68 14.36
CA LYS A 43 25.80 10.85 15.19
C LYS A 43 25.58 11.76 16.40
N GLU A 44 24.56 12.59 16.35
CA GLU A 44 24.29 13.64 17.32
C GLU A 44 22.99 13.40 18.09
N PHE A 45 22.04 12.65 17.51
CA PHE A 45 20.72 12.40 18.05
C PHE A 45 20.34 10.94 17.89
N PRO A 46 19.62 10.33 18.85
CA PRO A 46 18.96 9.06 18.63
C PRO A 46 18.03 9.17 17.41
N LEU A 47 18.16 8.23 16.47
CA LEU A 47 17.45 8.26 15.20
C LEU A 47 16.94 6.86 14.85
N ALA A 48 15.66 6.75 14.54
CA ALA A 48 15.05 5.64 13.84
C ALA A 48 14.54 6.08 12.47
N VAL A 49 14.57 5.17 11.49
CA VAL A 49 14.16 5.48 10.10
C VAL A 49 13.21 4.41 9.60
N THR A 50 11.97 4.79 9.29
CA THR A 50 11.01 3.88 8.66
C THR A 50 11.25 3.81 7.16
N ILE A 51 11.30 2.58 6.61
CA ILE A 51 11.35 2.31 5.17
C ILE A 51 10.15 1.43 4.82
N HIS A 52 9.19 2.00 4.11
CA HIS A 52 7.97 1.29 3.71
C HIS A 52 8.24 0.27 2.61
N HIS A 53 9.00 0.67 1.59
CA HIS A 53 9.53 -0.20 0.54
C HIS A 53 10.67 0.52 -0.20
N PRO A 54 11.59 -0.21 -0.83
CA PRO A 54 12.61 0.40 -1.69
C PRO A 54 11.99 0.96 -2.98
N ILE A 55 12.14 2.27 -3.22
CA ILE A 55 11.68 2.95 -4.45
C ILE A 55 12.37 2.40 -5.71
N THR A 56 13.44 1.63 -5.56
CA THR A 56 14.11 0.91 -6.66
C THR A 56 13.16 -0.03 -7.41
N LYS A 57 12.16 -0.60 -6.74
CA LYS A 57 11.14 -1.46 -7.36
C LYS A 57 10.22 -0.65 -8.27
N ASP A 58 9.79 0.54 -7.81
CA ASP A 58 8.97 1.45 -8.63
C ASP A 58 9.74 1.87 -9.88
N HIS A 59 11.01 2.27 -9.71
CA HIS A 59 11.89 2.65 -10.81
C HIS A 59 12.07 1.51 -11.82
N LYS A 60 12.33 0.28 -11.35
CA LYS A 60 12.47 -0.89 -12.22
C LYS A 60 11.20 -1.11 -13.05
N LEU A 61 10.05 -1.07 -12.39
CA LEU A 61 8.77 -1.26 -13.07
C LEU A 61 8.49 -0.15 -14.10
N GLU A 62 8.80 1.12 -13.79
CA GLU A 62 8.69 2.22 -14.75
C GLU A 62 9.60 1.99 -15.96
N MET A 63 10.83 1.52 -15.72
CA MET A 63 11.79 1.21 -16.79
C MET A 63 11.32 0.06 -17.68
N ASP A 64 10.73 -0.99 -17.10
CA ASP A 64 10.21 -2.15 -17.83
C ASP A 64 8.96 -1.78 -18.66
N ASN A 65 8.13 -0.85 -18.17
CA ASN A 65 6.93 -0.37 -18.84
C ASN A 65 7.17 0.81 -19.82
N ALA A 66 8.36 1.38 -19.83
CA ALA A 66 8.71 2.52 -20.69
C ALA A 66 8.72 2.12 -22.16
N LYS A 67 7.92 2.83 -22.99
CA LYS A 67 7.70 2.54 -24.40
C LYS A 67 8.83 3.02 -25.30
N ASN A 68 9.60 4.02 -24.83
CA ASN A 68 10.61 4.69 -25.64
C ASN A 68 11.76 5.23 -24.76
N TRP A 69 12.84 5.62 -25.43
CA TRP A 69 14.02 6.13 -24.74
C TRP A 69 13.78 7.43 -23.95
N LYS A 70 12.82 8.25 -24.35
CA LYS A 70 12.50 9.53 -23.65
C LYS A 70 11.84 9.24 -22.30
N GLU A 71 10.94 8.28 -22.23
CA GLU A 71 10.31 7.84 -20.97
C GLU A 71 11.36 7.24 -20.04
N ARG A 72 12.26 6.38 -20.56
CA ARG A 72 13.39 5.83 -19.79
C ARG A 72 14.30 6.91 -19.25
N LEU A 73 14.65 7.91 -20.08
CA LEU A 73 15.49 9.03 -19.65
C LEU A 73 14.78 9.87 -18.58
N SER A 74 13.47 10.10 -18.72
CA SER A 74 12.67 10.83 -17.74
C SER A 74 12.63 10.10 -16.39
N SER A 75 12.36 8.79 -16.38
CA SER A 75 12.35 7.98 -15.16
C SER A 75 13.72 7.96 -14.48
N ASN A 76 14.80 7.75 -15.24
CA ASN A 76 16.17 7.81 -14.70
C ASN A 76 16.52 9.18 -14.09
N ARG A 77 16.05 10.28 -14.71
CA ARG A 77 16.28 11.64 -14.18
C ARG A 77 15.48 11.88 -12.91
N TRP A 78 14.23 11.39 -12.85
CA TRP A 78 13.41 11.48 -11.66
C TRP A 78 14.02 10.71 -10.49
N HIS A 79 14.49 9.51 -10.74
CA HIS A 79 15.05 8.60 -9.72
C HIS A 79 16.57 8.77 -9.48
N ASN A 80 17.18 9.89 -9.89
CA ASN A 80 18.62 10.13 -9.76
C ASN A 80 19.13 10.13 -8.30
N PHE A 81 18.25 10.22 -7.33
CA PHE A 81 18.53 10.18 -5.90
C PHE A 81 18.73 8.76 -5.34
N LEU A 82 18.33 7.71 -6.05
CA LEU A 82 18.40 6.32 -5.57
C LEU A 82 19.80 5.88 -5.12
N PRO A 83 20.90 6.20 -5.83
CA PRO A 83 22.24 5.85 -5.36
C PRO A 83 22.58 6.50 -4.01
N MET A 84 22.10 7.72 -3.75
CA MET A 84 22.27 8.38 -2.45
C MET A 84 21.46 7.66 -1.37
N GLN A 85 20.20 7.33 -1.62
CA GLN A 85 19.34 6.62 -0.67
C GLN A 85 19.94 5.25 -0.31
N LYS A 86 20.38 4.47 -1.31
CA LYS A 86 21.04 3.18 -1.11
C LYS A 86 22.28 3.31 -0.21
N ARG A 87 23.14 4.29 -0.51
CA ARG A 87 24.36 4.55 0.30
C ARG A 87 24.01 5.02 1.71
N THR A 88 22.93 5.78 1.88
CA THR A 88 22.50 6.25 3.19
C THR A 88 21.93 5.10 4.00
N ALA A 89 20.96 4.38 3.46
CA ALA A 89 20.29 3.26 4.13
C ALA A 89 21.30 2.21 4.62
N SER A 90 22.29 1.82 3.79
CA SER A 90 23.32 0.84 4.17
C SER A 90 24.16 1.23 5.41
N LYS A 91 24.11 2.51 5.83
CA LYS A 91 24.89 3.04 6.97
C LYS A 91 24.03 3.47 8.15
N LEU A 92 22.70 3.44 8.03
CA LEU A 92 21.80 3.71 9.14
C LEU A 92 21.86 2.56 10.16
N GLN A 93 21.65 2.88 11.44
CA GLN A 93 21.75 1.90 12.53
C GLN A 93 20.40 1.30 12.91
N ASN A 94 19.35 2.10 12.92
CA ASN A 94 18.02 1.69 13.39
C ASN A 94 17.01 1.92 12.27
N ILE A 95 16.65 0.86 11.58
CA ILE A 95 15.70 0.87 10.47
C ILE A 95 14.46 0.11 10.89
N ILE A 96 13.29 0.65 10.57
CA ILE A 96 12.00 0.02 10.76
C ILE A 96 11.44 -0.31 9.39
N CYS A 97 11.06 -1.56 9.17
CA CYS A 97 10.33 -1.99 7.98
C CYS A 97 8.89 -2.37 8.35
N VAL A 98 7.95 -2.06 7.47
CA VAL A 98 6.51 -2.24 7.73
C VAL A 98 6.00 -3.65 7.44
N SER A 99 6.86 -4.53 6.92
CA SER A 99 6.56 -5.94 6.67
C SER A 99 7.86 -6.74 6.56
N GLN A 100 7.74 -8.06 6.70
CA GLN A 100 8.88 -8.97 6.48
C GLN A 100 9.37 -8.88 5.03
N SER A 101 8.47 -8.75 4.07
CA SER A 101 8.81 -8.57 2.67
C SER A 101 9.57 -7.27 2.42
N SER A 102 9.13 -6.15 3.04
CA SER A 102 9.87 -4.88 2.96
C SER A 102 11.27 -4.99 3.57
N LYS A 103 11.44 -5.75 4.67
CA LYS A 103 12.75 -6.03 5.27
C LYS A 103 13.67 -6.78 4.29
N GLU A 104 13.17 -7.84 3.68
CA GLU A 104 13.91 -8.63 2.69
C GLU A 104 14.35 -7.78 1.50
N ASP A 105 13.44 -6.94 0.99
CA ASP A 105 13.70 -6.00 -0.08
C ASP A 105 14.77 -4.95 0.29
N VAL A 106 14.70 -4.40 1.50
CA VAL A 106 15.70 -3.43 2.00
C VAL A 106 17.08 -4.07 2.14
N ILE A 107 17.14 -5.30 2.60
CA ILE A 107 18.40 -6.06 2.67
C ILE A 107 18.98 -6.24 1.26
N ALA A 108 18.16 -6.75 0.33
CA ALA A 108 18.59 -7.06 -1.03
C ALA A 108 18.98 -5.82 -1.84
N GLU A 109 18.13 -4.77 -1.81
CA GLU A 109 18.30 -3.60 -2.67
C GLU A 109 19.27 -2.56 -2.09
N PHE A 110 19.28 -2.39 -0.77
CA PHE A 110 20.10 -1.36 -0.11
C PHE A 110 21.32 -1.89 0.61
N ASN A 111 21.52 -3.22 0.60
CA ASN A 111 22.65 -3.88 1.29
C ASN A 111 22.72 -3.49 2.78
N VAL A 112 21.58 -3.46 3.44
CA VAL A 112 21.47 -3.21 4.87
C VAL A 112 21.69 -4.52 5.62
N LYS A 113 22.38 -4.46 6.75
CA LYS A 113 22.56 -5.62 7.61
C LYS A 113 21.27 -5.93 8.37
N GLU A 114 20.91 -7.21 8.43
CA GLU A 114 19.65 -7.66 9.02
C GLU A 114 19.46 -7.22 10.47
N GLU A 115 20.53 -7.27 11.27
CA GLU A 115 20.53 -6.88 12.69
C GLU A 115 20.16 -5.40 12.95
N ARG A 116 20.12 -4.57 11.91
CA ARG A 116 19.76 -3.15 12.00
C ARG A 116 18.29 -2.90 11.68
N ILE A 117 17.53 -3.94 11.32
CA ILE A 117 16.16 -3.82 10.87
C ILE A 117 15.22 -4.47 11.88
N THR A 118 14.28 -3.68 12.38
CA THR A 118 13.12 -4.13 13.16
C THR A 118 11.90 -4.10 12.27
N VAL A 119 11.07 -5.14 12.28
CA VAL A 119 9.79 -5.13 11.57
C VAL A 119 8.70 -4.69 12.54
N ILE A 120 8.06 -3.57 12.21
CA ILE A 120 6.87 -3.07 12.92
C ILE A 120 5.81 -2.80 11.84
N PRO A 121 4.78 -3.63 11.73
CA PRO A 121 3.68 -3.42 10.80
C PRO A 121 2.99 -2.08 11.05
N ASN A 122 2.47 -1.47 9.99
CA ASN A 122 1.57 -0.34 10.17
C ASN A 122 0.30 -0.79 10.89
N GLY A 123 -0.30 0.11 11.67
CA GLY A 123 -1.61 -0.09 12.25
C GLY A 123 -2.73 0.26 11.29
N ILE A 124 -3.90 -0.28 11.56
CA ILE A 124 -5.19 0.09 10.96
C ILE A 124 -6.04 0.73 12.07
N ASP A 125 -6.74 1.80 11.77
CA ASP A 125 -7.70 2.43 12.68
C ASP A 125 -8.97 1.58 12.75
N ILE A 126 -8.96 0.55 13.61
CA ILE A 126 -10.07 -0.40 13.75
C ILE A 126 -11.31 0.20 14.42
N GLU A 127 -11.19 1.37 15.04
CA GLU A 127 -12.31 2.10 15.62
C GLU A 127 -13.10 2.87 14.56
N ASN A 128 -12.40 3.42 13.58
CA ASN A 128 -13.01 4.09 12.44
C ASN A 128 -13.41 3.10 11.34
N PHE A 129 -12.50 2.19 10.95
CA PHE A 129 -12.77 1.09 10.03
C PHE A 129 -13.32 -0.11 10.81
N LYS A 130 -14.64 -0.20 10.93
CA LYS A 130 -15.35 -1.26 11.64
C LYS A 130 -16.56 -1.73 10.86
N PRO A 131 -17.06 -2.95 11.10
CA PRO A 131 -18.25 -3.45 10.43
C PRO A 131 -19.47 -2.55 10.66
N SER A 132 -20.33 -2.44 9.64
CA SER A 132 -21.64 -1.80 9.81
C SER A 132 -22.53 -2.62 10.75
N SER A 133 -23.37 -1.92 11.53
CA SER A 133 -24.43 -2.57 12.33
C SER A 133 -25.63 -3.01 11.48
N ASP A 134 -25.74 -2.49 10.25
CA ASP A 134 -26.89 -2.72 9.40
C ASP A 134 -26.81 -4.06 8.67
N SER A 135 -27.93 -4.77 8.62
CA SER A 135 -28.05 -5.97 7.79
C SER A 135 -27.97 -5.58 6.33
N LYS A 136 -27.17 -6.30 5.56
CA LYS A 136 -26.93 -5.99 4.15
C LYS A 136 -27.46 -7.09 3.23
N THR A 137 -28.14 -6.67 2.16
CA THR A 137 -28.46 -7.55 1.04
C THR A 137 -27.32 -7.55 0.04
N LEU A 138 -27.15 -8.63 -0.70
CA LEU A 138 -26.13 -8.74 -1.74
C LEU A 138 -26.57 -7.94 -2.98
N ASP A 139 -25.84 -6.86 -3.28
CA ASP A 139 -26.09 -5.94 -4.40
C ASP A 139 -25.05 -6.04 -5.52
N PHE A 140 -24.11 -7.01 -5.43
CA PHE A 140 -23.02 -7.24 -6.38
C PHE A 140 -22.07 -6.04 -6.53
N LYS A 141 -21.82 -5.33 -5.42
CA LYS A 141 -20.92 -4.17 -5.38
C LYS A 141 -19.50 -4.57 -5.02
N ILE A 142 -18.56 -4.16 -5.83
CA ILE A 142 -17.13 -4.41 -5.66
C ILE A 142 -16.43 -3.11 -5.30
N VAL A 143 -15.51 -3.14 -4.35
CA VAL A 143 -14.59 -2.03 -4.07
C VAL A 143 -13.14 -2.42 -4.30
N THR A 144 -12.33 -1.46 -4.75
CA THR A 144 -10.88 -1.57 -4.81
C THR A 144 -10.21 -0.25 -4.46
N THR A 145 -9.05 -0.31 -3.81
CA THR A 145 -8.20 0.87 -3.57
C THR A 145 -7.04 0.86 -4.55
N ALA A 146 -7.19 1.59 -5.66
CA ALA A 146 -6.18 1.65 -6.71
C ALA A 146 -6.26 2.98 -7.45
N SER A 147 -5.15 3.70 -7.56
CA SER A 147 -5.08 4.85 -8.47
C SER A 147 -4.72 4.41 -9.87
N SER A 148 -5.38 5.00 -10.87
CA SER A 148 -5.17 4.69 -12.29
C SER A 148 -3.76 5.01 -12.80
N ASP A 149 -3.03 5.86 -12.09
CA ASP A 149 -1.65 6.26 -12.38
C ASP A 149 -0.59 5.33 -11.75
N ILE A 150 -1.03 4.29 -10.99
CA ILE A 150 -0.13 3.35 -10.32
C ILE A 150 -0.34 1.93 -10.88
N PRO A 151 0.42 1.49 -11.90
CA PRO A 151 0.26 0.16 -12.52
C PRO A 151 0.42 -1.01 -11.53
N LEU A 152 1.26 -0.84 -10.49
CA LEU A 152 1.49 -1.84 -9.44
C LEU A 152 0.23 -2.23 -8.67
N LYS A 153 -0.80 -1.38 -8.65
CA LYS A 153 -2.07 -1.68 -7.98
C LYS A 153 -2.97 -2.67 -8.74
N GLY A 154 -2.57 -3.08 -9.94
CA GLY A 154 -3.25 -4.14 -10.68
C GLY A 154 -4.65 -3.80 -11.21
N LEU A 155 -5.12 -2.55 -11.11
CA LEU A 155 -6.48 -2.13 -11.51
C LEU A 155 -6.85 -2.56 -12.94
N ARG A 156 -5.87 -2.56 -13.86
CA ARG A 156 -6.08 -3.04 -15.22
C ARG A 156 -6.59 -4.48 -15.28
N HIS A 157 -6.07 -5.37 -14.43
CA HIS A 157 -6.46 -6.79 -14.43
C HIS A 157 -7.87 -6.98 -13.89
N LEU A 158 -8.25 -6.20 -12.86
CA LEU A 158 -9.62 -6.19 -12.35
C LEU A 158 -10.62 -5.70 -13.42
N ILE A 159 -10.28 -4.62 -14.15
CA ILE A 159 -11.14 -4.11 -15.22
C ILE A 159 -11.31 -5.16 -16.33
N LEU A 160 -10.24 -5.89 -16.70
CA LEU A 160 -10.31 -6.96 -17.69
C LEU A 160 -11.17 -8.15 -17.23
N ALA A 161 -11.31 -8.37 -15.93
CA ALA A 161 -12.14 -9.43 -15.37
C ALA A 161 -13.65 -9.10 -15.39
N LEU A 162 -14.03 -7.81 -15.33
CA LEU A 162 -15.42 -7.39 -15.22
C LEU A 162 -16.35 -7.91 -16.35
N PRO A 163 -15.97 -7.98 -17.63
CA PRO A 163 -16.86 -8.44 -18.68
C PRO A 163 -17.44 -9.86 -18.46
N ARG A 164 -16.65 -10.78 -17.87
CA ARG A 164 -17.14 -12.12 -17.54
C ARG A 164 -18.08 -12.07 -16.33
N VAL A 165 -17.70 -11.32 -15.29
CA VAL A 165 -18.53 -11.15 -14.10
C VAL A 165 -19.89 -10.55 -14.49
N LEU A 166 -19.92 -9.53 -15.33
CA LEU A 166 -21.13 -8.85 -15.77
C LEU A 166 -22.06 -9.74 -16.63
N ARG A 167 -21.53 -10.78 -17.30
CA ARG A 167 -22.41 -11.76 -18.00
C ARG A 167 -23.22 -12.60 -17.04
N GLU A 168 -22.69 -12.93 -15.88
CA GLU A 168 -23.37 -13.71 -14.84
C GLU A 168 -24.16 -12.79 -13.88
N TYR A 169 -23.61 -11.62 -13.56
CA TYR A 169 -24.17 -10.64 -12.63
C TYR A 169 -24.26 -9.24 -13.27
N PRO A 170 -25.27 -8.98 -14.13
CA PRO A 170 -25.36 -7.74 -14.91
C PRO A 170 -25.48 -6.46 -14.07
N LEU A 171 -25.89 -6.59 -12.80
CA LEU A 171 -26.03 -5.48 -11.86
C LEU A 171 -24.72 -5.07 -11.19
N THR A 172 -23.63 -5.84 -11.39
CA THR A 172 -22.33 -5.56 -10.77
C THR A 172 -21.89 -4.12 -11.01
N ARG A 173 -21.36 -3.49 -9.96
CA ARG A 173 -20.74 -2.17 -9.98
C ARG A 173 -19.37 -2.24 -9.30
N LEU A 174 -18.40 -1.51 -9.84
CA LEU A 174 -17.07 -1.35 -9.26
C LEU A 174 -16.87 0.08 -8.78
N THR A 175 -16.60 0.25 -7.49
CA THR A 175 -16.12 1.52 -6.94
C THR A 175 -14.60 1.46 -6.78
N VAL A 176 -13.90 2.41 -7.38
CA VAL A 176 -12.44 2.55 -7.30
C VAL A 176 -12.13 3.75 -6.41
N ILE A 177 -11.57 3.49 -5.22
CA ILE A 177 -11.03 4.53 -4.34
C ILE A 177 -9.64 4.89 -4.87
N GLY A 178 -9.57 6.00 -5.60
CA GLY A 178 -8.35 6.45 -6.26
C GLY A 178 -8.60 7.40 -7.41
N LYS A 179 -7.52 7.91 -8.00
CA LYS A 179 -7.62 8.87 -9.11
C LYS A 179 -8.19 8.24 -10.37
N SER A 180 -9.13 8.96 -10.98
CA SER A 180 -9.70 8.59 -12.28
C SER A 180 -8.65 8.66 -13.40
N PRO A 181 -8.71 7.75 -14.38
CA PRO A 181 -7.82 7.74 -15.53
C PRO A 181 -8.20 8.86 -16.51
N LYS A 182 -7.53 10.01 -16.43
CA LYS A 182 -7.74 11.07 -17.42
C LYS A 182 -6.89 10.82 -18.68
N LYS A 183 -7.54 10.60 -19.84
CA LYS A 183 -6.90 10.41 -21.16
C LYS A 183 -5.74 9.40 -21.16
N SER A 184 -5.91 8.28 -20.44
CA SER A 184 -4.91 7.22 -20.28
C SER A 184 -5.28 5.96 -21.10
N LYS A 185 -4.35 4.99 -21.18
CA LYS A 185 -4.64 3.67 -21.72
C LYS A 185 -5.74 2.93 -20.96
N LEU A 186 -5.86 3.20 -19.65
CA LEU A 186 -6.89 2.61 -18.82
C LEU A 186 -8.28 3.15 -19.16
N ASN A 187 -8.38 4.47 -19.43
CA ASN A 187 -9.63 5.06 -19.92
C ASN A 187 -10.07 4.39 -21.22
N LYS A 188 -9.14 4.33 -22.19
CA LYS A 188 -9.45 3.65 -23.46
C LYS A 188 -9.89 2.20 -23.27
N LEU A 189 -9.30 1.46 -22.33
CA LEU A 189 -9.71 0.09 -22.01
C LEU A 189 -11.15 0.04 -21.48
N ILE A 190 -11.52 0.98 -20.59
CA ILE A 190 -12.88 1.07 -20.06
C ILE A 190 -13.88 1.34 -21.19
N ASP A 191 -13.56 2.30 -22.07
CA ASP A 191 -14.38 2.65 -23.24
C ASP A 191 -14.48 1.45 -24.22
N ASP A 192 -13.36 0.80 -24.57
CA ASP A 192 -13.32 -0.35 -25.46
C ASP A 192 -14.13 -1.56 -24.94
N LEU A 193 -14.32 -1.66 -23.61
CA LEU A 193 -15.10 -2.71 -22.94
C LEU A 193 -16.55 -2.30 -22.60
N ASN A 194 -16.95 -1.06 -22.89
CA ASN A 194 -18.24 -0.46 -22.54
C ASN A 194 -18.55 -0.57 -21.05
N LEU A 195 -17.63 -0.14 -20.18
CA LEU A 195 -17.72 -0.24 -18.73
C LEU A 195 -17.88 1.11 -18.03
N GLU A 196 -18.14 2.22 -18.75
CA GLU A 196 -18.19 3.58 -18.21
C GLU A 196 -19.28 3.74 -17.16
N ASP A 197 -20.42 3.10 -17.35
CA ASP A 197 -21.55 3.10 -16.43
C ASP A 197 -21.43 2.07 -15.30
N LYS A 198 -20.43 1.20 -15.35
CA LYS A 198 -20.17 0.13 -14.37
C LYS A 198 -19.08 0.48 -13.36
N ILE A 199 -18.25 1.49 -13.64
CA ILE A 199 -17.09 1.85 -12.84
C ILE A 199 -17.22 3.28 -12.34
N THR A 200 -17.11 3.46 -11.02
CA THR A 200 -17.10 4.78 -10.39
C THR A 200 -15.76 5.03 -9.71
N PHE A 201 -15.12 6.16 -9.99
CA PHE A 201 -13.89 6.59 -9.33
C PHE A 201 -14.18 7.63 -8.26
N LYS A 202 -13.63 7.44 -7.06
CA LYS A 202 -13.71 8.34 -5.92
C LYS A 202 -12.30 8.74 -5.49
N SER A 203 -12.00 10.04 -5.48
CA SER A 203 -10.69 10.55 -5.05
C SER A 203 -10.82 11.87 -4.30
N GLY A 204 -9.91 12.11 -3.34
CA GLY A 204 -9.98 13.31 -2.51
C GLY A 204 -11.17 13.30 -1.53
N ILE A 205 -11.65 12.12 -1.20
CA ILE A 205 -12.73 11.87 -0.24
C ILE A 205 -12.16 11.73 1.17
N SER A 206 -12.97 11.95 2.18
CA SER A 206 -12.62 11.77 3.60
C SER A 206 -12.55 10.29 4.00
N GLU A 207 -11.93 10.00 5.14
CA GLU A 207 -11.91 8.64 5.69
C GLU A 207 -13.31 8.09 5.97
N ASN A 208 -14.24 8.92 6.46
CA ASN A 208 -15.62 8.51 6.67
C ASN A 208 -16.29 8.08 5.36
N GLU A 209 -16.07 8.83 4.27
CA GLU A 209 -16.59 8.43 2.95
C GLU A 209 -15.96 7.14 2.44
N ILE A 210 -14.70 6.85 2.80
CA ILE A 210 -14.05 5.55 2.51
C ILE A 210 -14.74 4.44 3.29
N VAL A 211 -15.00 4.64 4.58
CA VAL A 211 -15.74 3.68 5.43
C VAL A 211 -17.13 3.42 4.85
N ASP A 212 -17.87 4.46 4.47
CA ASP A 212 -19.20 4.34 3.84
C ASP A 212 -19.15 3.49 2.55
N ILE A 213 -18.09 3.66 1.73
CA ILE A 213 -17.90 2.85 0.52
C ILE A 213 -17.62 1.39 0.88
N TYR A 214 -16.81 1.11 1.90
CA TYR A 214 -16.61 -0.27 2.35
C TYR A 214 -17.92 -0.87 2.87
N HIS A 215 -18.69 -0.14 3.67
CA HIS A 215 -19.99 -0.59 4.16
C HIS A 215 -20.99 -0.87 3.03
N ASP A 216 -20.96 -0.08 1.95
CA ASP A 216 -21.83 -0.28 0.77
C ASP A 216 -21.33 -1.42 -0.14
N SER A 217 -20.12 -1.93 0.03
CA SER A 217 -19.52 -2.92 -0.88
C SER A 217 -19.64 -4.35 -0.37
N ASP A 218 -19.99 -5.30 -1.24
CA ASP A 218 -20.19 -6.72 -0.89
C ASP A 218 -18.88 -7.49 -0.83
N ILE A 219 -17.90 -7.11 -1.65
CA ILE A 219 -16.56 -7.68 -1.70
C ILE A 219 -15.52 -6.60 -2.00
N ALA A 220 -14.33 -6.79 -1.47
CA ALA A 220 -13.17 -5.99 -1.84
C ALA A 220 -12.20 -6.82 -2.71
N VAL A 221 -11.59 -6.18 -3.70
CA VAL A 221 -10.60 -6.82 -4.58
C VAL A 221 -9.33 -5.98 -4.59
N ILE A 222 -8.21 -6.54 -4.10
CA ILE A 222 -6.89 -5.90 -4.08
C ILE A 222 -5.92 -6.70 -4.96
N PRO A 223 -5.93 -6.47 -6.29
CA PRO A 223 -5.19 -7.27 -7.26
C PRO A 223 -3.77 -6.76 -7.48
N SER A 224 -3.14 -6.19 -6.46
CA SER A 224 -1.84 -5.53 -6.56
C SER A 224 -0.74 -6.47 -7.01
N LEU A 225 0.10 -6.02 -7.94
CA LEU A 225 1.29 -6.75 -8.37
C LEU A 225 2.38 -6.72 -7.31
N TYR A 226 2.40 -5.68 -6.49
CA TYR A 226 3.28 -5.51 -5.34
C TYR A 226 2.73 -4.46 -4.39
N GLU A 227 2.90 -4.70 -3.08
CA GLU A 227 2.58 -3.77 -1.99
C GLU A 227 3.66 -3.81 -0.90
N GLY A 228 3.99 -2.65 -0.34
CA GLY A 228 4.86 -2.59 0.84
C GLY A 228 4.16 -3.05 2.12
N PHE A 229 2.85 -2.74 2.23
CA PHE A 229 2.00 -3.14 3.36
C PHE A 229 0.62 -3.61 2.88
N GLY A 230 -0.23 -2.72 2.36
CA GLY A 230 -1.57 -3.05 1.87
C GLY A 230 -2.70 -2.45 2.72
N PHE A 231 -2.67 -1.14 2.96
CA PHE A 231 -3.72 -0.45 3.75
C PHE A 231 -5.13 -0.78 3.26
N GLY A 232 -5.39 -0.72 1.95
CA GLY A 232 -6.72 -0.99 1.44
C GLY A 232 -7.24 -2.41 1.72
N ALA A 233 -6.35 -3.40 1.82
CA ALA A 233 -6.71 -4.75 2.26
C ALA A 233 -7.07 -4.75 3.75
N GLY A 234 -6.23 -4.13 4.58
CA GLY A 234 -6.46 -4.01 6.02
C GLY A 234 -7.74 -3.24 6.36
N GLU A 235 -7.98 -2.11 5.70
CA GLU A 235 -9.20 -1.29 5.87
C GLU A 235 -10.47 -2.07 5.49
N ALA A 236 -10.46 -2.76 4.34
CA ALA A 236 -11.58 -3.61 3.92
C ALA A 236 -11.86 -4.73 4.94
N MET A 237 -10.82 -5.43 5.39
CA MET A 237 -10.93 -6.49 6.39
C MET A 237 -11.42 -5.93 7.74
N ALA A 238 -10.94 -4.77 8.16
CA ALA A 238 -11.37 -4.10 9.38
C ALA A 238 -12.86 -3.75 9.33
N CYS A 239 -13.37 -3.31 8.16
CA CYS A 239 -14.80 -3.08 7.92
C CYS A 239 -15.60 -4.39 7.76
N GLY A 240 -14.99 -5.56 7.86
CA GLY A 240 -15.66 -6.83 7.68
C GLY A 240 -16.07 -7.13 6.23
N VAL A 241 -15.42 -6.51 5.25
CA VAL A 241 -15.68 -6.78 3.83
C VAL A 241 -14.86 -7.99 3.37
N PRO A 242 -15.52 -9.05 2.84
CA PRO A 242 -14.81 -10.21 2.30
C PRO A 242 -13.80 -9.82 1.23
N LEU A 243 -12.58 -10.32 1.32
CA LEU A 243 -11.45 -9.87 0.52
C LEU A 243 -10.97 -10.92 -0.48
N ILE A 244 -10.76 -10.47 -1.72
CA ILE A 244 -9.96 -11.15 -2.75
C ILE A 244 -8.66 -10.36 -2.89
N SER A 245 -7.51 -11.00 -2.74
CA SER A 245 -6.23 -10.30 -2.79
C SER A 245 -5.11 -11.18 -3.33
N THR A 246 -4.13 -10.56 -3.96
CA THR A 246 -2.81 -11.19 -4.14
C THR A 246 -2.09 -11.27 -2.79
N ASP A 247 -1.17 -12.20 -2.65
CA ASP A 247 -0.28 -12.28 -1.48
C ASP A 247 1.12 -11.70 -1.77
N SER A 248 1.15 -10.68 -2.62
CA SER A 248 2.38 -10.07 -3.12
C SER A 248 2.94 -9.01 -2.17
N GLY A 249 4.21 -9.14 -1.81
CA GLY A 249 4.88 -8.21 -0.90
C GLY A 249 4.29 -8.24 0.52
N GLY A 250 4.03 -7.08 1.08
CA GLY A 250 3.44 -6.93 2.43
C GLY A 250 2.02 -7.44 2.56
N LEU A 251 1.26 -7.56 1.46
CA LEU A 251 -0.09 -8.15 1.48
C LEU A 251 -0.10 -9.54 2.09
N LYS A 252 0.90 -10.37 1.79
CA LYS A 252 1.02 -11.72 2.38
C LYS A 252 0.90 -11.69 3.91
N GLN A 253 1.57 -10.74 4.55
CA GLN A 253 1.54 -10.59 6.00
C GLN A 253 0.20 -10.02 6.49
N VAL A 254 -0.39 -9.07 5.77
CA VAL A 254 -1.65 -8.42 6.15
C VAL A 254 -2.82 -9.40 6.03
N ILE A 255 -2.98 -10.04 4.88
CA ILE A 255 -4.15 -10.90 4.62
C ILE A 255 -4.08 -12.27 5.33
N GLY A 256 -2.88 -12.84 5.51
CA GLY A 256 -2.74 -14.21 6.06
C GLY A 256 -3.61 -15.22 5.32
N GLU A 257 -4.49 -15.90 6.05
CA GLU A 257 -5.48 -16.85 5.51
C GLU A 257 -6.92 -16.27 5.53
N SER A 258 -7.04 -14.93 5.66
CA SER A 258 -8.33 -14.25 5.80
C SER A 258 -8.82 -13.61 4.50
N ALA A 259 -8.33 -14.06 3.34
CA ALA A 259 -8.74 -13.61 2.01
C ALA A 259 -8.71 -14.77 1.00
N LEU A 260 -9.48 -14.68 -0.08
CA LEU A 260 -9.26 -15.51 -1.25
C LEU A 260 -8.00 -15.00 -1.96
N LYS A 261 -6.99 -15.88 -2.04
CA LYS A 261 -5.70 -15.57 -2.66
C LYS A 261 -5.77 -15.79 -4.17
N ILE A 262 -5.20 -14.84 -4.90
CA ILE A 262 -5.07 -14.89 -6.37
C ILE A 262 -3.62 -14.59 -6.77
N GLU A 263 -3.20 -15.12 -7.92
CA GLU A 263 -1.89 -14.81 -8.48
C GLU A 263 -1.84 -13.39 -9.04
N PRO A 264 -0.73 -12.65 -8.86
CA PRO A 264 -0.55 -11.33 -9.43
C PRO A 264 -0.75 -11.33 -10.96
N GLY A 265 -1.66 -10.48 -11.45
CA GLY A 265 -1.95 -10.36 -12.88
C GLY A 265 -2.89 -11.39 -13.47
N SER A 266 -3.37 -12.36 -12.69
CA SER A 266 -4.30 -13.39 -13.15
C SER A 266 -5.74 -12.87 -13.26
N VAL A 267 -6.13 -12.43 -14.45
CA VAL A 267 -7.52 -12.01 -14.77
C VAL A 267 -8.52 -13.14 -14.48
N GLN A 268 -8.18 -14.37 -14.88
CA GLN A 268 -9.02 -15.54 -14.68
C GLN A 268 -9.32 -15.80 -13.20
N GLN A 269 -8.30 -15.76 -12.33
CA GLN A 269 -8.52 -15.99 -10.88
C GLN A 269 -9.32 -14.86 -10.24
N ILE A 270 -9.18 -13.61 -10.71
CA ILE A 270 -10.02 -12.51 -10.27
C ILE A 270 -11.49 -12.79 -10.60
N GLU A 271 -11.78 -13.18 -11.86
CA GLU A 271 -13.13 -13.54 -12.32
C GLU A 271 -13.75 -14.65 -11.48
N GLU A 272 -13.04 -15.78 -11.37
CA GLU A 272 -13.50 -16.96 -10.63
C GLU A 272 -13.73 -16.66 -9.15
N SER A 273 -12.85 -15.88 -8.51
CA SER A 273 -12.98 -15.51 -7.12
C SER A 273 -14.16 -14.57 -6.86
N ILE A 274 -14.41 -13.60 -7.73
CA ILE A 274 -15.59 -12.72 -7.64
C ILE A 274 -16.88 -13.54 -7.76
N ILE A 275 -16.98 -14.37 -8.80
CA ILE A 275 -18.14 -15.24 -9.03
C ILE A 275 -18.36 -16.18 -7.84
N LYS A 276 -17.28 -16.77 -7.31
CA LYS A 276 -17.34 -17.62 -6.13
C LYS A 276 -17.93 -16.88 -4.93
N LEU A 277 -17.40 -15.69 -4.60
CA LEU A 277 -17.91 -14.94 -3.45
C LEU A 277 -19.35 -14.44 -3.65
N PHE A 278 -19.78 -14.16 -4.87
CA PHE A 278 -21.19 -13.82 -5.10
C PHE A 278 -22.13 -15.01 -4.90
N ASN A 279 -21.68 -16.23 -5.17
CA ASN A 279 -22.48 -17.45 -5.00
C ASN A 279 -22.46 -18.02 -3.57
N GLU A 280 -21.33 -17.88 -2.86
CA GLU A 280 -21.08 -18.59 -1.59
C GLU A 280 -21.19 -17.63 -0.38
N GLU A 281 -22.39 -17.51 0.19
CA GLU A 281 -22.62 -16.67 1.37
C GLU A 281 -21.80 -17.12 2.59
N GLU A 282 -21.69 -18.42 2.81
CA GLU A 282 -20.92 -18.97 3.93
C GLU A 282 -19.45 -18.57 3.84
N THR A 283 -18.85 -18.67 2.65
CA THR A 283 -17.47 -18.24 2.41
C THR A 283 -17.30 -16.73 2.64
N ARG A 284 -18.26 -15.89 2.19
CA ARG A 284 -18.23 -14.44 2.47
C ARG A 284 -18.24 -14.17 3.97
N ASN A 285 -19.13 -14.81 4.71
CA ASN A 285 -19.28 -14.59 6.15
C ASN A 285 -18.05 -15.05 6.92
N GLU A 286 -17.45 -16.19 6.52
CA GLU A 286 -16.21 -16.69 7.11
C GLU A 286 -15.04 -15.71 6.89
N LEU A 287 -14.83 -15.24 5.65
CA LEU A 287 -13.76 -14.31 5.33
C LEU A 287 -13.96 -12.94 6.00
N SER A 288 -15.20 -12.44 6.06
CA SER A 288 -15.55 -11.21 6.77
C SER A 288 -15.13 -11.30 8.24
N LYS A 289 -15.54 -12.36 8.93
CA LYS A 289 -15.21 -12.59 10.34
C LYS A 289 -13.72 -12.73 10.56
N LYS A 290 -13.06 -13.64 9.83
CA LYS A 290 -11.61 -13.87 9.94
C LYS A 290 -10.79 -12.60 9.63
N GLY A 291 -11.25 -11.82 8.66
CA GLY A 291 -10.62 -10.55 8.30
C GLY A 291 -10.64 -9.56 9.45
N ARG A 292 -11.82 -9.33 10.04
CA ARG A 292 -11.99 -8.43 11.19
C ARG A 292 -11.18 -8.87 12.40
N GLU A 293 -11.30 -10.12 12.82
CA GLU A 293 -10.56 -10.69 13.96
C GLU A 293 -9.05 -10.50 13.76
N ARG A 294 -8.54 -10.75 12.56
CA ARG A 294 -7.12 -10.57 12.26
C ARG A 294 -6.66 -9.11 12.40
N MET A 295 -7.47 -8.13 11.99
CA MET A 295 -7.13 -6.72 12.14
C MET A 295 -7.08 -6.31 13.61
N GLU A 296 -8.06 -6.74 14.40
CA GLU A 296 -8.10 -6.48 15.85
C GLU A 296 -6.92 -7.11 16.60
N GLU A 297 -6.54 -8.33 16.26
CA GLU A 297 -5.49 -9.07 16.97
C GLU A 297 -4.07 -8.62 16.61
N LEU A 298 -3.82 -8.23 15.35
CA LEU A 298 -2.46 -8.08 14.84
C LEU A 298 -2.13 -6.71 14.26
N PHE A 299 -3.13 -5.92 13.86
CA PHE A 299 -2.92 -4.70 13.09
C PHE A 299 -3.60 -3.46 13.65
N ASP A 300 -4.10 -3.51 14.89
CA ASP A 300 -4.57 -2.29 15.56
C ASP A 300 -3.41 -1.29 15.72
N TRP A 301 -3.71 0.00 15.54
CA TRP A 301 -2.78 1.11 15.77
C TRP A 301 -2.14 1.07 17.15
N GLU A 302 -2.85 0.61 18.18
CA GLU A 302 -2.29 0.49 19.53
C GLU A 302 -1.15 -0.54 19.60
N ILE A 303 -1.26 -1.65 18.84
CA ILE A 303 -0.21 -2.67 18.74
C ILE A 303 1.03 -2.07 18.11
N ALA A 304 0.85 -1.36 16.99
CA ALA A 304 1.95 -0.67 16.31
C ALA A 304 2.60 0.38 17.23
N ALA A 305 1.80 1.21 17.89
CA ALA A 305 2.29 2.26 18.79
C ALA A 305 3.11 1.68 19.96
N LYS A 306 2.63 0.60 20.60
CA LYS A 306 3.38 -0.11 21.65
C LYS A 306 4.73 -0.64 21.15
N ALA A 307 4.75 -1.20 19.94
CA ALA A 307 6.00 -1.69 19.34
C ALA A 307 7.00 -0.56 19.05
N TYR A 308 6.52 0.61 18.56
CA TYR A 308 7.36 1.79 18.38
C TYR A 308 7.90 2.33 19.71
N ILE A 309 7.06 2.44 20.76
CA ILE A 309 7.47 2.90 22.10
C ILE A 309 8.57 1.98 22.64
N ASN A 310 8.37 0.67 22.62
CA ASN A 310 9.37 -0.30 23.10
C ASN A 310 10.72 -0.16 22.35
N LEU A 311 10.67 0.03 21.03
CA LEU A 311 11.88 0.26 20.23
C LEU A 311 12.55 1.56 20.65
N PHE A 312 11.80 2.66 20.79
CA PHE A 312 12.34 3.97 21.12
C PHE A 312 12.97 4.00 22.52
N GLU A 313 12.31 3.41 23.51
CA GLU A 313 12.88 3.28 24.87
C GLU A 313 14.21 2.51 24.88
N GLY A 314 14.36 1.52 23.99
CA GLY A 314 15.62 0.80 23.80
C GLY A 314 16.73 1.65 23.14
N LEU A 315 16.39 2.66 22.36
CA LEU A 315 17.34 3.52 21.65
C LEU A 315 17.76 4.77 22.44
N ILE A 316 16.99 5.16 23.44
CA ILE A 316 17.26 6.33 24.28
C ILE A 316 18.20 5.99 25.45
N LYS A 317 18.25 4.72 25.86
CA LYS A 317 19.15 4.20 26.89
C LYS A 317 20.59 4.15 26.41
#